data_8121d82c97f115895f0fa935852f0851
#
_entry.id   8121d82c97f115895f0fa935852f0851
#
_cell.length_a   1.000
_cell.length_b   1.000
_cell.length_c   1.000
_cell.angle_alpha   90.00
_cell.angle_beta   90.00
_cell.angle_gamma   90.00
#
_symmetry.space_group_name_H-M   'P 1'
#
loop_
_entity.id
_entity.type
_entity.pdbx_description
1 polymer ?
#
loop_
_entity_poly.entity_id
_entity_poly.type
_entity_poly.pdbx_seq_one_letter_code
_entity_poly.pdbx_strand_id
1 'polypeptide(L)'
;DRLMLEFTDEQESFRSVVREFAESEIRPHAEEWDREHKFPTSTVQAMGELGLFGLMFSEEWGGADAGLITQCLAIEEIGRVDQSMGITLEAAVSLGARPIAEYGTDDQKIQWLPDLVSGQRLAAFGLTEPDGGSDAGATATRAEQEKDDWVINGSKTFITNSGTDITSLITATAQTQEGISSIIIPSNTEGLIV
;
A
#
# COMPACT_ATOMS: atom_id res chain seq x y z
N ASP A 1 3.27 -28.46 23.01
CA ASP A 1 4.38 -27.67 22.47
C ASP A 1 3.81 -26.37 21.89
N ARG A 2 4.14 -25.24 22.53
CA ARG A 2 3.86 -23.91 21.97
C ARG A 2 4.89 -23.70 20.87
N LEU A 3 4.45 -23.65 19.61
CA LEU A 3 5.24 -23.10 18.53
C LEU A 3 5.50 -21.62 18.89
N MET A 4 6.65 -21.34 19.48
CA MET A 4 7.15 -19.98 19.64
C MET A 4 7.88 -19.62 18.35
N LEU A 5 7.47 -18.55 17.69
CA LEU A 5 8.24 -17.96 16.62
C LEU A 5 9.53 -17.41 17.26
N GLU A 6 10.65 -17.94 16.87
CA GLU A 6 11.97 -17.40 17.23
C GLU A 6 12.43 -16.51 16.09
N PHE A 7 12.71 -15.28 16.40
CA PHE A 7 13.27 -14.32 15.45
C PHE A 7 14.79 -14.40 15.44
N THR A 8 15.41 -14.08 14.32
CA THR A 8 16.86 -13.96 14.25
C THR A 8 17.35 -12.71 14.98
N ASP A 9 18.65 -12.67 15.36
CA ASP A 9 19.25 -11.49 15.97
C ASP A 9 19.13 -10.24 15.10
N GLU A 10 19.18 -10.42 13.75
CA GLU A 10 19.00 -9.36 12.78
C GLU A 10 17.55 -8.83 12.80
N GLN A 11 16.55 -9.72 12.82
CA GLN A 11 15.15 -9.35 12.93
C GLN A 11 14.83 -8.62 14.24
N GLU A 12 15.39 -9.05 15.36
CA GLU A 12 15.20 -8.37 16.65
C GLU A 12 15.91 -7.00 16.67
N SER A 13 17.08 -6.89 16.05
CA SER A 13 17.78 -5.61 15.90
C SER A 13 16.98 -4.63 15.04
N PHE A 14 16.49 -5.11 13.89
CA PHE A 14 15.63 -4.33 13.00
C PHE A 14 14.33 -3.91 13.70
N ARG A 15 13.66 -4.83 14.40
CA ARG A 15 12.46 -4.55 15.19
C ARG A 15 12.70 -3.42 16.21
N SER A 16 13.86 -3.41 16.84
CA SER A 16 14.23 -2.36 17.80
C SER A 16 14.36 -0.99 17.15
N VAL A 17 14.95 -0.92 15.94
CA VAL A 17 15.05 0.31 15.14
C VAL A 17 13.67 0.84 14.76
N VAL A 18 12.77 -0.03 14.25
CA VAL A 18 11.41 0.38 13.89
C VAL A 18 10.62 0.84 15.12
N ARG A 19 10.80 0.18 16.25
CA ARG A 19 10.19 0.58 17.54
C ARG A 19 10.65 1.97 17.96
N GLU A 20 11.93 2.24 17.91
CA GLU A 20 12.48 3.56 18.27
C GLU A 20 11.92 4.65 17.36
N PHE A 21 11.88 4.40 16.06
CA PHE A 21 11.26 5.30 15.09
C PHE A 21 9.78 5.56 15.43
N ALA A 22 8.99 4.52 15.67
CA ALA A 22 7.56 4.65 15.99
C ALA A 22 7.33 5.45 17.28
N GLU A 23 8.16 5.26 18.31
CA GLU A 23 8.06 5.99 19.57
C GLU A 23 8.48 7.47 19.46
N SER A 24 9.50 7.78 18.63
CA SER A 24 10.01 9.15 18.48
C SER A 24 9.23 9.97 17.47
N GLU A 25 8.87 9.40 16.31
CA GLU A 25 8.32 10.12 15.16
C GLU A 25 6.81 10.01 14.99
N ILE A 26 6.19 8.95 15.55
CA ILE A 26 4.75 8.72 15.39
C ILE A 26 3.98 9.03 16.67
N ARG A 27 4.40 8.42 17.80
CA ARG A 27 3.67 8.54 19.08
C ARG A 27 3.36 9.98 19.51
N PRO A 28 4.27 10.97 19.41
CA PRO A 28 3.98 12.33 19.85
C PRO A 28 2.88 13.03 19.07
N HIS A 29 2.57 12.53 17.86
CA HIS A 29 1.67 13.18 16.90
C HIS A 29 0.40 12.40 16.61
N ALA A 30 0.32 11.11 16.95
CA ALA A 30 -0.79 10.22 16.58
C ALA A 30 -2.17 10.77 16.98
N GLU A 31 -2.31 11.29 18.21
CA GLU A 31 -3.56 11.87 18.69
C GLU A 31 -3.96 13.14 17.92
N GLU A 32 -3.01 13.97 17.53
CA GLU A 32 -3.25 15.18 16.73
C GLU A 32 -3.73 14.80 15.33
N TRP A 33 -3.04 13.86 14.67
CA TRP A 33 -3.40 13.43 13.32
C TRP A 33 -4.80 12.82 13.25
N ASP A 34 -5.16 11.99 14.25
CA ASP A 34 -6.50 11.40 14.33
C ASP A 34 -7.58 12.50 14.54
N ARG A 35 -7.37 13.40 15.48
CA ARG A 35 -8.30 14.49 15.77
C ARG A 35 -8.49 15.44 14.59
N GLU A 36 -7.43 15.73 13.85
CA GLU A 36 -7.42 16.70 12.75
C GLU A 36 -7.68 16.06 11.38
N HIS A 37 -7.84 14.72 11.33
CA HIS A 37 -7.98 13.95 10.10
C HIS A 37 -6.83 14.22 9.10
N LYS A 38 -5.61 14.34 9.63
CA LYS A 38 -4.43 14.73 8.88
C LYS A 38 -3.64 13.52 8.45
N PHE A 39 -3.37 13.40 7.14
CA PHE A 39 -2.42 12.41 6.63
C PHE A 39 -0.99 12.92 6.81
N PRO A 40 -0.11 12.20 7.56
CA PRO A 40 1.22 12.67 7.93
C PRO A 40 2.26 12.36 6.83
N THR A 41 2.18 13.01 5.68
CA THR A 41 3.02 12.76 4.50
C THR A 41 4.52 12.71 4.84
N SER A 42 5.02 13.66 5.65
CA SER A 42 6.44 13.70 6.01
C SER A 42 6.89 12.50 6.82
N THR A 43 6.06 12.01 7.74
CA THR A 43 6.36 10.81 8.54
C THR A 43 6.30 9.55 7.68
N VAL A 44 5.36 9.47 6.72
CA VAL A 44 5.31 8.37 5.75
C VAL A 44 6.57 8.36 4.87
N GLN A 45 7.04 9.53 4.44
CA GLN A 45 8.30 9.64 3.69
C GLN A 45 9.52 9.23 4.54
N ALA A 46 9.55 9.59 5.83
CA ALA A 46 10.59 9.13 6.75
C ALA A 46 10.56 7.60 6.96
N MET A 47 9.38 6.96 6.96
CA MET A 47 9.27 5.50 6.91
C MET A 47 9.89 4.94 5.62
N GLY A 48 9.76 5.65 4.50
CA GLY A 48 10.42 5.31 3.23
C GLY A 48 11.94 5.41 3.32
N GLU A 49 12.47 6.47 3.91
CA GLU A 49 13.91 6.65 4.14
C GLU A 49 14.49 5.54 5.04
N LEU A 50 13.68 5.01 5.97
CA LEU A 50 14.03 3.85 6.79
C LEU A 50 13.91 2.51 6.03
N GLY A 51 13.42 2.53 4.78
CA GLY A 51 13.30 1.37 3.91
C GLY A 51 12.08 0.47 4.19
N LEU A 52 11.10 0.91 4.97
CA LEU A 52 10.00 0.05 5.43
C LEU A 52 9.08 -0.41 4.30
N PHE A 53 8.98 0.34 3.21
CA PHE A 53 8.16 -0.03 2.04
C PHE A 53 8.83 -1.06 1.13
N GLY A 54 10.17 -1.20 1.25
CA GLY A 54 11.00 -2.03 0.39
C GLY A 54 11.33 -3.43 0.94
N LEU A 55 10.94 -3.78 2.16
CA LEU A 55 11.42 -4.98 2.88
C LEU A 55 11.14 -6.29 2.15
N MET A 56 10.01 -6.40 1.44
CA MET A 56 9.60 -7.62 0.73
C MET A 56 10.03 -7.67 -0.73
N PHE A 57 10.56 -6.58 -1.27
CA PHE A 57 10.89 -6.48 -2.68
C PHE A 57 12.38 -6.75 -2.91
N SER A 58 12.71 -7.25 -4.12
CA SER A 58 14.08 -7.51 -4.50
C SER A 58 14.91 -6.24 -4.64
N GLU A 59 16.23 -6.38 -4.52
CA GLU A 59 17.21 -5.31 -4.73
C GLU A 59 17.09 -4.68 -6.14
N GLU A 60 16.62 -5.45 -7.14
CA GLU A 60 16.35 -4.95 -8.48
C GLU A 60 15.42 -3.73 -8.51
N TRP A 61 14.45 -3.70 -7.59
CA TRP A 61 13.47 -2.61 -7.46
C TRP A 61 13.82 -1.63 -6.33
N GLY A 62 15.01 -1.75 -5.75
CA GLY A 62 15.43 -0.93 -4.60
C GLY A 62 14.95 -1.47 -3.25
N GLY A 63 14.48 -2.71 -3.20
CA GLY A 63 14.07 -3.39 -1.97
C GLY A 63 15.24 -4.03 -1.21
N ALA A 64 14.92 -4.63 -0.06
CA ALA A 64 15.91 -5.24 0.83
C ALA A 64 15.89 -6.79 0.80
N ASP A 65 14.91 -7.40 0.13
CA ASP A 65 14.68 -8.86 0.12
C ASP A 65 14.68 -9.51 1.53
N ALA A 66 14.21 -8.75 2.52
CA ALA A 66 14.24 -9.14 3.93
C ALA A 66 13.08 -10.10 4.32
N GLY A 67 12.15 -10.31 3.41
CA GLY A 67 11.07 -11.28 3.54
C GLY A 67 9.87 -10.82 4.37
N LEU A 68 8.83 -11.66 4.34
CA LEU A 68 7.53 -11.35 4.92
C LEU A 68 7.56 -11.17 6.45
N ILE A 69 8.37 -11.96 7.16
CA ILE A 69 8.44 -11.87 8.64
C ILE A 69 8.94 -10.48 9.05
N THR A 70 10.00 -9.99 8.41
CA THR A 70 10.57 -8.66 8.68
C THR A 70 9.55 -7.55 8.38
N GLN A 71 8.79 -7.68 7.29
CA GLN A 71 7.68 -6.77 6.99
C GLN A 71 6.60 -6.79 8.08
N CYS A 72 6.20 -7.96 8.57
CA CYS A 72 5.22 -8.08 9.64
C CYS A 72 5.72 -7.44 10.96
N LEU A 73 7.01 -7.60 11.28
CA LEU A 73 7.61 -6.93 12.45
C LEU A 73 7.55 -5.41 12.34
N ALA A 74 7.83 -4.86 11.16
CA ALA A 74 7.71 -3.43 10.92
C ALA A 74 6.26 -2.95 11.12
N ILE A 75 5.29 -3.62 10.50
CA ILE A 75 3.86 -3.29 10.62
C ILE A 75 3.40 -3.39 12.08
N GLU A 76 3.83 -4.43 12.82
CA GLU A 76 3.52 -4.62 14.24
C GLU A 76 4.02 -3.44 15.09
N GLU A 77 5.28 -3.03 14.93
CA GLU A 77 5.84 -1.94 15.73
C GLU A 77 5.25 -0.58 15.39
N ILE A 78 4.98 -0.28 14.12
CA ILE A 78 4.27 0.94 13.71
C ILE A 78 2.82 0.91 14.22
N GLY A 79 2.08 -0.18 13.96
CA GLY A 79 0.68 -0.32 14.34
C GLY A 79 0.42 -0.35 15.85
N ARG A 80 1.41 -0.77 16.63
CA ARG A 80 1.37 -0.71 18.10
C ARG A 80 1.28 0.73 18.62
N VAL A 81 1.82 1.68 17.88
CA VAL A 81 1.83 3.11 18.22
C VAL A 81 0.65 3.83 17.58
N ASP A 82 0.44 3.60 16.29
CA ASP A 82 -0.66 4.15 15.51
C ASP A 82 -1.13 3.13 14.46
N GLN A 83 -2.34 2.61 14.65
CA GLN A 83 -2.93 1.61 13.76
C GLN A 83 -3.13 2.14 12.34
N SER A 84 -3.46 3.42 12.18
CA SER A 84 -3.64 4.06 10.88
C SER A 84 -2.32 4.07 10.08
N MET A 85 -1.20 4.37 10.73
CA MET A 85 0.13 4.31 10.12
C MET A 85 0.54 2.87 9.78
N GLY A 86 0.21 1.91 10.65
CA GLY A 86 0.43 0.48 10.38
C GLY A 86 -0.34 0.01 9.14
N ILE A 87 -1.59 0.41 8.98
CA ILE A 87 -2.41 0.10 7.79
C ILE A 87 -1.92 0.87 6.56
N THR A 88 -1.45 2.10 6.70
CA THR A 88 -0.83 2.85 5.60
C THR A 88 0.36 2.08 5.01
N LEU A 89 1.25 1.57 5.86
CA LEU A 89 2.39 0.75 5.45
C LEU A 89 1.95 -0.59 4.82
N GLU A 90 1.06 -1.31 5.50
CA GLU A 90 0.56 -2.60 5.01
C GLU A 90 -0.10 -2.48 3.64
N ALA A 91 -1.05 -1.56 3.50
CA ALA A 91 -1.80 -1.37 2.26
C ALA A 91 -0.89 -0.90 1.10
N ALA A 92 0.08 -0.04 1.36
CA ALA A 92 1.02 0.40 0.34
C ALA A 92 1.89 -0.75 -0.19
N VAL A 93 2.36 -1.64 0.70
CA VAL A 93 3.22 -2.78 0.35
C VAL A 93 2.40 -3.93 -0.24
N SER A 94 1.42 -4.46 0.53
CA SER A 94 0.75 -5.71 0.19
C SER A 94 -0.34 -5.55 -0.87
N LEU A 95 -1.06 -4.44 -0.86
CA LEU A 95 -2.17 -4.18 -1.78
C LEU A 95 -1.77 -3.24 -2.93
N GLY A 96 -0.87 -2.30 -2.68
CA GLY A 96 -0.41 -1.34 -3.66
C GLY A 96 0.69 -1.88 -4.57
N ALA A 97 1.89 -2.08 -4.04
CA ALA A 97 3.08 -2.41 -4.82
C ALA A 97 3.16 -3.89 -5.20
N ARG A 98 2.82 -4.81 -4.29
CA ARG A 98 2.98 -6.25 -4.50
C ARG A 98 2.21 -6.81 -5.71
N PRO A 99 0.95 -6.46 -5.98
CA PRO A 99 0.27 -6.94 -7.18
C PRO A 99 0.99 -6.53 -8.48
N ILE A 100 1.59 -5.35 -8.51
CA ILE A 100 2.37 -4.89 -9.66
C ILE A 100 3.66 -5.73 -9.77
N ALA A 101 4.35 -5.98 -8.66
CA ALA A 101 5.56 -6.78 -8.65
C ALA A 101 5.33 -8.23 -9.10
N GLU A 102 4.19 -8.83 -8.73
CA GLU A 102 3.89 -10.22 -9.05
C GLU A 102 3.25 -10.39 -10.43
N TYR A 103 2.35 -9.50 -10.84
CA TYR A 103 1.49 -9.68 -12.02
C TYR A 103 1.64 -8.60 -13.08
N GLY A 104 2.33 -7.50 -12.79
CA GLY A 104 2.56 -6.42 -13.74
C GLY A 104 3.47 -6.85 -14.89
N THR A 105 3.32 -6.19 -16.03
CA THR A 105 4.27 -6.28 -17.13
C THR A 105 5.60 -5.63 -16.73
N ASP A 106 6.69 -5.92 -17.46
CA ASP A 106 7.99 -5.31 -17.17
C ASP A 106 7.92 -3.78 -17.26
N ASP A 107 7.18 -3.23 -18.22
CA ASP A 107 6.96 -1.79 -18.36
C ASP A 107 6.24 -1.21 -17.13
N GLN A 108 5.21 -1.88 -16.63
CA GLN A 108 4.49 -1.47 -15.43
C GLN A 108 5.38 -1.52 -14.18
N LYS A 109 6.21 -2.56 -14.05
CA LYS A 109 7.17 -2.68 -12.94
C LYS A 109 8.19 -1.56 -12.98
N ILE A 110 8.81 -1.32 -14.13
CA ILE A 110 9.79 -0.23 -14.32
C ILE A 110 9.15 1.13 -14.02
N GLN A 111 7.92 1.34 -14.45
CA GLN A 111 7.22 2.62 -14.27
C GLN A 111 6.85 2.91 -12.81
N TRP A 112 6.41 1.89 -12.06
CA TRP A 112 5.76 2.12 -10.78
C TRP A 112 6.56 1.67 -9.55
N LEU A 113 7.27 0.53 -9.63
CA LEU A 113 7.86 -0.06 -8.44
C LEU A 113 8.93 0.80 -7.76
N PRO A 114 9.87 1.47 -8.46
CA PRO A 114 10.91 2.22 -7.78
C PRO A 114 10.39 3.25 -6.78
N ASP A 115 9.39 4.03 -7.16
CA ASP A 115 8.80 5.06 -6.30
C ASP A 115 7.95 4.46 -5.17
N LEU A 116 7.27 3.34 -5.43
CA LEU A 116 6.46 2.65 -4.42
C LEU A 116 7.32 1.93 -3.38
N VAL A 117 8.37 1.25 -3.83
CA VAL A 117 9.31 0.51 -2.97
C VAL A 117 10.15 1.45 -2.10
N SER A 118 10.49 2.62 -2.61
CA SER A 118 11.17 3.66 -1.81
C SER A 118 10.24 4.42 -0.85
N GLY A 119 8.92 4.28 -0.96
CA GLY A 119 7.95 5.03 -0.17
C GLY A 119 7.82 6.50 -0.55
N GLN A 120 8.45 6.95 -1.64
CA GLN A 120 8.27 8.32 -2.15
C GLN A 120 6.87 8.54 -2.69
N ARG A 121 6.25 7.48 -3.20
CA ARG A 121 4.87 7.44 -3.65
C ARG A 121 4.13 6.27 -3.01
N LEU A 122 2.81 6.40 -2.92
CA LEU A 122 1.93 5.34 -2.45
C LEU A 122 1.03 4.87 -3.59
N ALA A 123 0.63 3.61 -3.49
CA ALA A 123 -0.46 3.05 -4.26
C ALA A 123 -1.61 2.65 -3.33
N ALA A 124 -2.81 2.68 -3.88
CA ALA A 124 -4.03 2.24 -3.21
C ALA A 124 -4.67 1.08 -3.98
N PHE A 125 -5.55 0.32 -3.30
CA PHE A 125 -6.28 -0.80 -3.90
C PHE A 125 -7.78 -0.65 -3.68
N GLY A 126 -8.53 -0.47 -4.76
CA GLY A 126 -9.97 -0.27 -4.75
C GLY A 126 -10.72 -1.59 -5.00
N LEU A 127 -11.09 -2.28 -3.92
CA LEU A 127 -11.94 -3.48 -3.96
C LEU A 127 -13.37 -3.15 -3.55
N THR A 128 -13.55 -2.64 -2.33
CA THR A 128 -14.86 -2.42 -1.71
C THR A 128 -15.66 -1.35 -2.44
N GLU A 129 -16.96 -1.61 -2.60
CA GLU A 129 -17.92 -0.70 -3.21
C GLU A 129 -19.02 -0.34 -2.20
N PRO A 130 -19.80 0.74 -2.42
CA PRO A 130 -20.88 1.11 -1.50
C PRO A 130 -21.86 -0.03 -1.19
N ASP A 131 -22.12 -0.90 -2.16
CA ASP A 131 -23.10 -1.99 -2.07
C ASP A 131 -22.47 -3.37 -1.83
N GLY A 132 -21.12 -3.47 -1.77
CA GLY A 132 -20.45 -4.76 -1.63
C GLY A 132 -19.01 -4.67 -1.16
N GLY A 133 -18.64 -5.51 -0.19
CA GLY A 133 -17.28 -5.62 0.34
C GLY A 133 -16.87 -7.08 0.57
N SER A 134 -17.56 -7.78 1.48
CA SER A 134 -17.27 -9.19 1.77
C SER A 134 -17.49 -10.12 0.58
N ASP A 135 -18.46 -9.82 -0.28
CA ASP A 135 -18.64 -10.47 -1.57
C ASP A 135 -17.84 -9.72 -2.66
N ALA A 136 -16.54 -10.00 -2.72
CA ALA A 136 -15.65 -9.42 -3.72
C ALA A 136 -16.03 -9.81 -5.16
N GLY A 137 -16.79 -10.90 -5.34
CA GLY A 137 -17.31 -11.34 -6.63
C GLY A 137 -18.43 -10.48 -7.18
N ALA A 138 -19.09 -9.69 -6.32
CA ALA A 138 -20.20 -8.81 -6.68
C ALA A 138 -19.76 -7.40 -7.14
N THR A 139 -18.49 -7.23 -7.57
CA THR A 139 -17.99 -5.96 -8.10
C THR A 139 -18.93 -5.41 -9.17
N ALA A 140 -19.46 -4.19 -8.96
CA ALA A 140 -20.35 -3.49 -9.90
C ALA A 140 -19.61 -2.48 -10.79
N THR A 141 -18.44 -2.00 -10.40
CA THR A 141 -17.56 -1.19 -11.25
C THR A 141 -17.30 -1.90 -12.56
N ARG A 142 -17.40 -1.20 -13.68
CA ARG A 142 -17.22 -1.73 -15.03
C ARG A 142 -16.06 -1.06 -15.73
N ALA A 143 -15.34 -1.82 -16.52
CA ALA A 143 -14.31 -1.33 -17.41
C ALA A 143 -14.56 -1.85 -18.82
N GLU A 144 -14.67 -0.94 -19.78
CA GLU A 144 -14.88 -1.23 -21.19
C GLU A 144 -13.64 -0.77 -21.96
N GLN A 145 -13.14 -1.62 -22.85
CA GLN A 145 -12.00 -1.26 -23.68
C GLN A 145 -12.46 -0.42 -24.86
N GLU A 146 -11.90 0.76 -25.00
CA GLU A 146 -12.06 1.65 -26.14
C GLU A 146 -10.71 1.87 -26.82
N LYS A 147 -10.46 1.17 -27.93
CA LYS A 147 -9.16 1.15 -28.64
C LYS A 147 -8.05 0.61 -27.71
N ASP A 148 -7.07 1.46 -27.34
CA ASP A 148 -5.94 1.13 -26.49
C ASP A 148 -6.17 1.53 -25.01
N ASP A 149 -7.29 2.17 -24.71
CA ASP A 149 -7.64 2.68 -23.39
C ASP A 149 -8.76 1.88 -22.71
N TRP A 150 -8.86 2.01 -21.39
CA TRP A 150 -9.96 1.52 -20.59
C TRP A 150 -10.83 2.67 -20.09
N VAL A 151 -12.13 2.60 -20.35
CA VAL A 151 -13.12 3.50 -19.76
C VAL A 151 -13.74 2.82 -18.54
N ILE A 152 -13.49 3.41 -17.35
CA ILE A 152 -13.92 2.82 -16.08
C ILE A 152 -15.06 3.64 -15.50
N ASN A 153 -16.16 2.96 -15.13
CA ASN A 153 -17.32 3.56 -14.50
C ASN A 153 -17.67 2.79 -13.23
N GLY A 154 -17.65 3.47 -12.09
CA GLY A 154 -17.97 2.87 -10.81
C GLY A 154 -17.53 3.72 -9.63
N SER A 155 -17.68 3.17 -8.44
CA SER A 155 -17.32 3.84 -7.19
C SER A 155 -16.73 2.82 -6.24
N LYS A 156 -15.65 3.19 -5.57
CA LYS A 156 -14.99 2.40 -4.54
C LYS A 156 -15.07 3.15 -3.21
N THR A 157 -15.05 2.44 -2.08
CA THR A 157 -15.14 3.04 -0.74
C THR A 157 -14.15 2.38 0.21
N PHE A 158 -13.74 3.12 1.24
CA PHE A 158 -12.76 2.69 2.24
C PHE A 158 -11.38 2.34 1.63
N ILE A 159 -10.91 3.18 0.71
CA ILE A 159 -9.68 2.92 -0.03
C ILE A 159 -8.50 3.60 0.66
N THR A 160 -7.78 2.83 1.47
CA THR A 160 -6.58 3.28 2.18
C THR A 160 -5.54 3.85 1.20
N ASN A 161 -4.89 4.93 1.59
CA ASN A 161 -3.88 5.65 0.81
C ASN A 161 -4.40 6.34 -0.46
N SER A 162 -5.71 6.36 -0.75
CA SER A 162 -6.25 7.13 -1.86
C SER A 162 -6.31 8.62 -1.52
N GLY A 163 -6.12 9.50 -2.50
CA GLY A 163 -6.31 10.95 -2.35
C GLY A 163 -5.27 11.67 -1.49
N THR A 164 -4.14 11.05 -1.17
CA THR A 164 -3.01 11.74 -0.53
C THR A 164 -2.15 12.44 -1.57
N ASP A 165 -1.36 13.45 -1.14
CA ASP A 165 -0.45 14.21 -2.04
C ASP A 165 0.64 13.32 -2.68
N ILE A 166 0.89 12.15 -2.10
CA ILE A 166 1.91 11.21 -2.57
C ILE A 166 1.30 9.95 -3.22
N THR A 167 -0.01 9.85 -3.37
CA THR A 167 -0.64 8.75 -4.09
C THR A 167 -0.36 8.87 -5.58
N SER A 168 0.25 7.85 -6.20
CA SER A 168 0.58 7.84 -7.63
C SER A 168 -0.43 7.07 -8.47
N LEU A 169 -1.06 6.05 -7.89
CA LEU A 169 -2.03 5.22 -8.59
C LEU A 169 -3.03 4.55 -7.63
N ILE A 170 -4.14 4.12 -8.20
CA ILE A 170 -5.10 3.22 -7.55
C ILE A 170 -5.27 2.00 -8.46
N THR A 171 -5.01 0.80 -7.96
CA THR A 171 -5.43 -0.42 -8.63
C THR A 171 -6.86 -0.74 -8.24
N ALA A 172 -7.78 -0.83 -9.18
CA ALA A 172 -9.18 -1.10 -8.89
C ALA A 172 -9.67 -2.37 -9.58
N THR A 173 -10.51 -3.15 -8.87
CA THR A 173 -11.24 -4.26 -9.49
C THR A 173 -12.41 -3.73 -10.29
N ALA A 174 -12.60 -4.26 -11.50
CA ALA A 174 -13.71 -3.92 -12.38
C ALA A 174 -14.18 -5.14 -13.19
N GLN A 175 -15.46 -5.17 -13.53
CA GLN A 175 -16.01 -6.14 -14.49
C GLN A 175 -15.58 -5.77 -15.90
N THR A 176 -14.93 -6.69 -16.58
CA THR A 176 -14.59 -6.62 -18.01
C THR A 176 -15.30 -7.73 -18.79
N GLN A 177 -15.10 -7.78 -20.10
CA GLN A 177 -15.63 -8.88 -20.93
C GLN A 177 -15.03 -10.24 -20.56
N GLU A 178 -13.83 -10.25 -19.95
CA GLU A 178 -13.10 -11.46 -19.53
C GLU A 178 -13.38 -11.84 -18.06
N GLY A 179 -14.18 -11.06 -17.35
CA GLY A 179 -14.48 -11.23 -15.94
C GLY A 179 -13.92 -10.10 -15.08
N ILE A 180 -13.78 -10.34 -13.76
CA ILE A 180 -13.22 -9.35 -12.84
C ILE A 180 -11.73 -9.23 -13.11
N SER A 181 -11.29 -8.02 -13.42
CA SER A 181 -9.89 -7.67 -13.66
C SER A 181 -9.43 -6.56 -12.71
N SER A 182 -8.14 -6.53 -12.42
CA SER A 182 -7.50 -5.44 -11.68
C SER A 182 -6.85 -4.47 -12.68
N ILE A 183 -7.22 -3.20 -12.60
CA ILE A 183 -6.77 -2.17 -13.55
C ILE A 183 -6.01 -1.10 -12.78
N ILE A 184 -4.81 -0.76 -13.25
CA ILE A 184 -3.99 0.33 -12.70
C ILE A 184 -4.53 1.65 -13.25
N ILE A 185 -4.90 2.55 -12.35
CA ILE A 185 -5.43 3.88 -12.64
C ILE A 185 -4.45 4.91 -12.09
N PRO A 186 -3.68 5.62 -12.93
CA PRO A 186 -2.84 6.72 -12.46
C PRO A 186 -3.66 7.78 -11.72
N SER A 187 -3.10 8.37 -10.67
CA SER A 187 -3.83 9.35 -9.83
C SER A 187 -4.24 10.63 -10.57
N ASN A 188 -3.60 10.92 -11.70
CA ASN A 188 -3.92 12.06 -12.57
C ASN A 188 -4.88 11.71 -13.73
N THR A 189 -5.51 10.54 -13.70
CA THR A 189 -6.48 10.12 -14.75
C THR A 189 -7.68 11.06 -14.75
N GLU A 190 -8.05 11.54 -15.94
CA GLU A 190 -9.23 12.39 -16.12
C GLU A 190 -10.50 11.67 -15.67
N GLY A 191 -11.33 12.34 -14.85
CA GLY A 191 -12.55 11.78 -14.30
C GLY A 191 -12.38 10.96 -13.02
N LEU A 192 -11.15 10.72 -12.54
CA LEU A 192 -10.93 10.15 -11.21
C LEU A 192 -11.18 11.23 -10.16
N ILE A 193 -12.09 10.93 -9.23
CA ILE A 193 -12.44 11.79 -8.09
C ILE A 193 -12.24 10.99 -6.80
N VAL A 194 -11.49 11.54 -5.86
CA VAL A 194 -11.25 10.96 -4.52
C VAL A 194 -11.76 11.91 -3.44
#